data_cccd7e423ffaae223520acbd193f82b7
#
_entry.id   cccd7e423ffaae223520acbd193f82b7
#
_cell.length_a   1.000
_cell.length_b   1.000
_cell.length_c   1.000
_cell.angle_alpha   90.00
_cell.angle_beta   90.00
_cell.angle_gamma   90.00
#
_symmetry.space_group_name_H-M   'P 1'
#
loop_
_entity.id
_entity.type
_entity.pdbx_description
1 polymer ?
#
loop_
_entity_poly.entity_id
_entity_poly.type
_entity_poly.pdbx_seq_one_letter_code
_entity_poly.pdbx_strand_id
1 'polypeptide(L)'
;MKKYQQEYNTPYQLKFPIEIEKIIETTDPVYTFCEVIDHIDLNKYLTTEERRTGRPRYDEKTLLKVILFAFMENGYESLRKIEKLCKTDIRFMWLLQDEPPPSHMTIDNFMNNVLNGKIEEIFADINAYIFEQENVDMDHVYIDGTKITANANKYSWVWKKSCEKNRVKVFAKITELLSEINKRIAAFGVKFGVREEYAIEYLEQILKQYIQLCGFDPASAVRGRGHHKTPEQRYYDKLTSYIARLKKYAEHIKICGNERNSYSKTDHDATFMRMKKDYMGNDQLLPGYNIQFGVCDEYIAVYDVKQYASDMDCFKPLMEKFHRIYGKYPEYPVTDAGYGSFNNYLYCEEHGMRKYMKFTMYEKESKNIKYHNDPYRAVNFRIDENGDLVCPNNKKFHYVYSRPIKGNKYGRTEEFYQCEECANCSHKEKCCKCKGNRIVRINEELTAFHKEVLDNLNCIHGALLRMNRSIQSEGANGIIKWNRSYTRARRRGLNAMNLEIAMICCGFNLHKFHLKKIAIRKAA
;
A
#
# COMPACT_ATOMS: atom_id res chain seq x y z
N MET A 1 -45.50 19.28 2.52
CA MET A 1 -44.60 20.42 2.29
C MET A 1 -44.63 21.35 3.51
N LYS A 2 -43.63 21.27 4.38
CA LYS A 2 -43.42 22.29 5.43
C LYS A 2 -42.39 23.24 4.88
N LYS A 3 -42.82 24.41 4.41
CA LYS A 3 -41.95 25.52 4.09
C LYS A 3 -41.23 25.97 5.35
N TYR A 4 -39.92 25.80 5.43
CA TYR A 4 -39.09 26.54 6.37
C TYR A 4 -38.91 27.93 5.77
N GLN A 5 -39.89 28.81 5.94
CA GLN A 5 -39.68 30.24 5.81
C GLN A 5 -39.06 30.74 7.13
N GLN A 6 -37.73 30.82 7.20
CA GLN A 6 -37.09 31.75 8.11
C GLN A 6 -37.23 33.14 7.46
N GLU A 7 -38.24 33.90 7.89
CA GLU A 7 -38.29 35.32 7.58
C GLU A 7 -37.20 36.02 8.39
N TYR A 8 -36.03 36.22 7.80
CA TYR A 8 -35.06 37.19 8.29
C TYR A 8 -35.47 38.57 7.78
N ASN A 9 -36.20 39.29 8.58
CA ASN A 9 -36.47 40.71 8.34
C ASN A 9 -35.25 41.56 8.74
N THR A 10 -34.21 41.60 7.88
CA THR A 10 -33.16 42.60 7.99
C THR A 10 -33.39 43.68 6.94
N PRO A 11 -33.17 44.98 7.27
CA PRO A 11 -33.39 46.11 6.34
C PRO A 11 -32.48 46.05 5.09
N TYR A 12 -31.55 45.14 5.02
CA TYR A 12 -30.61 44.93 3.90
C TYR A 12 -30.88 43.67 3.06
N GLN A 13 -32.01 43.03 3.29
CA GLN A 13 -32.35 41.82 2.53
C GLN A 13 -32.94 42.18 1.15
N LEU A 14 -32.07 42.29 0.16
CA LEU A 14 -32.45 42.36 -1.23
C LEU A 14 -32.82 40.94 -1.72
N LYS A 15 -34.11 40.63 -1.88
CA LYS A 15 -34.58 39.44 -2.57
C LYS A 15 -34.45 39.68 -4.07
N PHE A 16 -33.31 39.26 -4.65
CA PHE A 16 -33.24 39.10 -6.10
C PHE A 16 -33.71 37.69 -6.47
N PRO A 17 -34.62 37.52 -7.45
CA PRO A 17 -34.83 36.24 -8.09
C PRO A 17 -33.60 35.93 -8.95
N ILE A 18 -32.61 35.33 -8.33
CA ILE A 18 -31.38 34.93 -9.04
C ILE A 18 -31.60 33.54 -9.61
N GLU A 19 -31.67 33.44 -10.93
CA GLU A 19 -31.50 32.18 -11.63
C GLU A 19 -30.01 31.84 -11.60
N ILE A 20 -29.60 30.94 -10.69
CA ILE A 20 -28.21 30.59 -10.46
C ILE A 20 -27.55 30.09 -11.75
N GLU A 21 -28.31 29.38 -12.60
CA GLU A 21 -27.85 28.89 -13.91
C GLU A 21 -27.36 29.98 -14.86
N LYS A 22 -27.91 31.21 -14.77
CA LYS A 22 -27.46 32.34 -15.59
C LYS A 22 -26.15 32.95 -15.12
N ILE A 23 -25.69 32.64 -13.89
CA ILE A 23 -24.47 33.18 -13.29
C ILE A 23 -23.29 32.22 -13.50
N ILE A 24 -23.55 30.91 -13.60
CA ILE A 24 -22.51 29.93 -13.85
C ILE A 24 -22.16 29.96 -15.34
N GLU A 25 -20.89 30.20 -15.66
CA GLU A 25 -20.41 30.20 -17.04
C GLU A 25 -20.59 28.83 -17.68
N THR A 26 -20.97 28.80 -18.95
CA THR A 26 -21.20 27.54 -19.71
C THR A 26 -19.97 26.65 -19.83
N THR A 27 -18.79 27.20 -19.55
CA THR A 27 -17.51 26.49 -19.53
C THR A 27 -17.11 26.01 -18.15
N ASP A 28 -17.96 26.22 -17.13
CA ASP A 28 -17.66 25.83 -15.75
C ASP A 28 -17.56 24.29 -15.61
N PRO A 29 -16.59 23.78 -14.84
CA PRO A 29 -16.42 22.36 -14.58
C PRO A 29 -17.68 21.64 -14.07
N VAL A 30 -18.59 22.33 -13.41
CA VAL A 30 -19.81 21.74 -12.85
C VAL A 30 -20.70 21.10 -13.92
N TYR A 31 -20.75 21.68 -15.13
CA TYR A 31 -21.55 21.11 -16.21
C TYR A 31 -20.95 19.81 -16.76
N THR A 32 -19.62 19.76 -16.93
CA THR A 32 -18.95 18.53 -17.33
C THR A 32 -19.10 17.45 -16.25
N PHE A 33 -19.04 17.86 -14.97
CA PHE A 33 -19.26 16.97 -13.84
C PHE A 33 -20.67 16.36 -13.87
N CYS A 34 -21.71 17.18 -14.01
CA CYS A 34 -23.10 16.73 -14.08
C CYS A 34 -23.32 15.81 -15.29
N GLU A 35 -22.78 16.16 -16.44
CA GLU A 35 -22.85 15.30 -17.64
C GLU A 35 -22.34 13.88 -17.36
N VAL A 36 -21.19 13.72 -16.73
CA VAL A 36 -20.64 12.39 -16.40
C VAL A 36 -21.53 11.68 -15.38
N ILE A 37 -21.89 12.38 -14.29
CA ILE A 37 -22.62 11.76 -13.18
C ILE A 37 -24.06 11.39 -13.56
N ASP A 38 -24.71 12.15 -14.43
CA ASP A 38 -26.09 11.88 -14.87
C ASP A 38 -26.16 10.70 -15.87
N HIS A 39 -25.05 10.32 -16.50
CA HIS A 39 -24.96 9.11 -17.34
C HIS A 39 -24.70 7.83 -16.55
N ILE A 40 -24.40 7.93 -15.25
CA ILE A 40 -24.14 6.77 -14.40
C ILE A 40 -25.41 6.40 -13.64
N ASP A 41 -25.78 5.13 -13.67
CA ASP A 41 -26.90 4.61 -12.87
C ASP A 41 -26.52 4.47 -11.40
N LEU A 42 -26.61 5.59 -10.67
CA LEU A 42 -26.32 5.63 -9.24
C LEU A 42 -27.33 4.86 -8.37
N ASN A 43 -28.50 4.44 -8.91
CA ASN A 43 -29.47 3.64 -8.17
C ASN A 43 -28.93 2.25 -7.80
N LYS A 44 -27.92 1.75 -8.52
CA LYS A 44 -27.22 0.51 -8.17
C LYS A 44 -26.52 0.60 -6.81
N TYR A 45 -26.11 1.79 -6.40
CA TYR A 45 -25.24 2.03 -5.26
C TYR A 45 -25.93 2.78 -4.12
N LEU A 46 -26.83 3.69 -4.45
CA LEU A 46 -27.41 4.65 -3.53
C LEU A 46 -28.91 4.45 -3.42
N THR A 47 -29.44 4.58 -2.21
CA THR A 47 -30.87 4.45 -1.93
C THR A 47 -31.55 5.82 -1.95
N THR A 48 -32.72 5.86 -2.56
CA THR A 48 -33.60 7.05 -2.58
C THR A 48 -34.76 6.92 -1.58
N GLU A 49 -34.72 5.92 -0.70
CA GLU A 49 -35.80 5.68 0.25
C GLU A 49 -35.91 6.79 1.30
N GLU A 50 -37.08 7.44 1.36
CA GLU A 50 -37.41 8.39 2.41
C GLU A 50 -37.68 7.66 3.74
N ARG A 51 -37.08 8.15 4.83
CA ARG A 51 -37.45 7.69 6.17
C ARG A 51 -38.85 8.17 6.50
N ARG A 52 -39.74 7.26 6.86
CA ARG A 52 -41.14 7.55 7.24
C ARG A 52 -41.27 8.32 8.56
N THR A 53 -40.25 8.29 9.40
CA THR A 53 -40.26 8.94 10.74
C THR A 53 -38.91 9.58 11.06
N GLY A 54 -38.93 10.73 11.72
CA GLY A 54 -37.73 11.47 12.15
C GLY A 54 -37.34 12.61 11.21
N ARG A 55 -36.08 13.10 11.34
CA ARG A 55 -35.55 14.14 10.45
C ARG A 55 -35.42 13.61 9.03
N PRO A 56 -35.83 14.35 8.00
CA PRO A 56 -35.63 13.98 6.59
C PRO A 56 -34.16 13.64 6.33
N ARG A 57 -33.93 12.58 5.56
CA ARG A 57 -32.61 12.16 5.12
C ARG A 57 -32.22 13.00 3.91
N TYR A 58 -30.96 13.37 3.81
CA TYR A 58 -30.43 13.95 2.57
C TYR A 58 -30.48 12.91 1.46
N ASP A 59 -30.76 13.36 0.24
CA ASP A 59 -30.61 12.51 -0.93
C ASP A 59 -29.13 12.05 -1.06
N GLU A 60 -28.91 10.74 -1.15
CA GLU A 60 -27.57 10.17 -1.23
C GLU A 60 -26.84 10.55 -2.51
N LYS A 61 -27.57 10.77 -3.62
CA LYS A 61 -26.97 11.21 -4.89
C LYS A 61 -26.50 12.64 -4.79
N THR A 62 -27.29 13.51 -4.20
CA THR A 62 -26.92 14.93 -3.95
C THR A 62 -25.70 15.02 -3.07
N LEU A 63 -25.60 14.22 -1.98
CA LEU A 63 -24.41 14.15 -1.15
C LEU A 63 -23.19 13.69 -1.93
N LEU A 64 -23.34 12.65 -2.77
CA LEU A 64 -22.26 12.15 -3.62
C LEU A 64 -21.78 13.22 -4.61
N LYS A 65 -22.72 13.91 -5.28
CA LYS A 65 -22.40 15.00 -6.24
C LYS A 65 -21.58 16.09 -5.58
N VAL A 66 -22.00 16.59 -4.42
CA VAL A 66 -21.29 17.62 -3.67
C VAL A 66 -19.89 17.19 -3.27
N ILE A 67 -19.72 15.97 -2.79
CA ILE A 67 -18.41 15.45 -2.36
C ILE A 67 -17.47 15.28 -3.56
N LEU A 68 -17.92 14.59 -4.61
CA LEU A 68 -17.08 14.32 -5.79
C LEU A 68 -16.72 15.61 -6.53
N PHE A 69 -17.64 16.58 -6.61
CA PHE A 69 -17.33 17.87 -7.20
C PHE A 69 -16.26 18.64 -6.41
N ALA A 70 -16.31 18.58 -5.06
CA ALA A 70 -15.27 19.17 -4.24
C ALA A 70 -13.89 18.52 -4.50
N PHE A 71 -13.84 17.20 -4.70
CA PHE A 71 -12.61 16.48 -5.04
C PHE A 71 -12.16 16.77 -6.49
N MET A 72 -13.08 17.00 -7.40
CA MET A 72 -12.76 17.40 -8.77
C MET A 72 -12.07 18.77 -8.80
N GLU A 73 -12.61 19.75 -8.08
CA GLU A 73 -12.10 21.11 -8.08
C GLU A 73 -10.79 21.28 -7.29
N ASN A 74 -10.72 20.71 -6.10
CA ASN A 74 -9.65 21.02 -5.15
C ASN A 74 -8.71 19.81 -4.87
N GLY A 75 -8.95 18.64 -5.45
CA GLY A 75 -8.33 17.39 -5.02
C GLY A 75 -8.91 16.95 -3.68
N TYR A 76 -8.07 16.65 -2.68
CA TYR A 76 -8.60 16.35 -1.35
C TYR A 76 -9.08 17.63 -0.66
N GLU A 77 -10.34 17.60 -0.22
CA GLU A 77 -10.89 18.70 0.55
C GLU A 77 -11.38 18.25 1.93
N SER A 78 -11.24 19.11 2.95
CA SER A 78 -11.72 18.80 4.29
C SER A 78 -13.25 18.87 4.36
N LEU A 79 -13.86 17.98 5.15
CA LEU A 79 -15.33 17.92 5.27
C LEU A 79 -15.94 19.26 5.74
N ARG A 80 -15.23 19.99 6.62
CA ARG A 80 -15.66 21.33 7.06
C ARG A 80 -15.58 22.36 5.95
N LYS A 81 -14.61 22.21 5.03
CA LYS A 81 -14.53 23.10 3.88
C LYS A 81 -15.61 22.77 2.85
N ILE A 82 -15.93 21.48 2.64
CA ILE A 82 -17.07 21.07 1.82
C ILE A 82 -18.37 21.66 2.39
N GLU A 83 -18.62 21.52 3.69
CA GLU A 83 -19.77 22.19 4.36
C GLU A 83 -19.80 23.71 4.12
N LYS A 84 -18.62 24.36 4.18
CA LYS A 84 -18.51 25.80 3.89
C LYS A 84 -18.84 26.11 2.43
N LEU A 85 -18.27 25.34 1.48
CA LEU A 85 -18.53 25.51 0.05
C LEU A 85 -20.03 25.38 -0.26
N CYS A 86 -20.72 24.43 0.33
CA CYS A 86 -22.18 24.29 0.21
C CYS A 86 -22.96 25.54 0.67
N LYS A 87 -22.37 26.39 1.52
CA LYS A 87 -22.99 27.62 2.02
C LYS A 87 -22.57 28.89 1.27
N THR A 88 -21.45 28.85 0.52
CA THR A 88 -20.79 30.06 0.00
C THR A 88 -20.47 30.04 -1.47
N ASP A 89 -20.49 28.86 -2.13
CA ASP A 89 -20.21 28.71 -3.56
C ASP A 89 -21.47 28.36 -4.32
N ILE A 90 -21.81 29.19 -5.32
CA ILE A 90 -23.04 29.06 -6.12
C ILE A 90 -23.14 27.72 -6.84
N ARG A 91 -22.02 27.11 -7.25
CA ARG A 91 -21.99 25.81 -7.92
C ARG A 91 -22.43 24.70 -6.99
N PHE A 92 -21.99 24.72 -5.74
CA PHE A 92 -22.41 23.78 -4.71
C PHE A 92 -23.88 24.00 -4.29
N MET A 93 -24.34 25.25 -4.24
CA MET A 93 -25.75 25.56 -4.00
C MET A 93 -26.62 25.04 -5.15
N TRP A 94 -26.16 25.16 -6.39
CA TRP A 94 -26.85 24.64 -7.56
C TRP A 94 -26.91 23.09 -7.54
N LEU A 95 -25.84 22.41 -7.14
CA LEU A 95 -25.82 20.94 -6.98
C LEU A 95 -26.74 20.46 -5.86
N LEU A 96 -26.92 21.26 -4.80
CA LEU A 96 -27.82 20.97 -3.68
C LEU A 96 -29.29 21.18 -4.05
N GLN A 97 -29.58 21.98 -5.07
CA GLN A 97 -30.93 22.38 -5.45
C GLN A 97 -31.68 23.00 -4.23
N ASP A 98 -32.80 22.39 -3.82
CA ASP A 98 -33.61 22.87 -2.68
C ASP A 98 -33.17 22.29 -1.33
N GLU A 99 -32.14 21.45 -1.28
CA GLU A 99 -31.67 20.85 -0.04
C GLU A 99 -30.82 21.84 0.78
N PRO A 100 -30.97 21.87 2.11
CA PRO A 100 -30.13 22.70 2.96
C PRO A 100 -28.69 22.18 2.94
N PRO A 101 -27.67 23.05 3.17
CA PRO A 101 -26.28 22.63 3.21
C PRO A 101 -26.03 21.53 4.26
N PRO A 102 -25.42 20.39 3.88
CA PRO A 102 -25.14 19.30 4.81
C PRO A 102 -24.03 19.68 5.79
N SER A 103 -24.15 19.24 7.04
CA SER A 103 -23.08 19.39 8.01
C SER A 103 -21.90 18.46 7.68
N HIS A 104 -20.69 18.84 8.11
CA HIS A 104 -19.52 17.96 7.96
C HIS A 104 -19.72 16.57 8.60
N MET A 105 -20.51 16.45 9.66
CA MET A 105 -20.86 15.15 10.25
C MET A 105 -21.80 14.33 9.38
N THR A 106 -22.75 14.98 8.69
CA THR A 106 -23.61 14.31 7.70
C THR A 106 -22.77 13.75 6.56
N ILE A 107 -21.85 14.53 6.04
CA ILE A 107 -20.89 14.14 5.00
C ILE A 107 -20.03 12.96 5.49
N ASP A 108 -19.46 13.04 6.71
CA ASP A 108 -18.63 11.98 7.27
C ASP A 108 -19.39 10.67 7.44
N ASN A 109 -20.61 10.73 7.97
CA ASN A 109 -21.47 9.56 8.14
C ASN A 109 -21.83 8.92 6.78
N PHE A 110 -22.13 9.72 5.77
CA PHE A 110 -22.41 9.24 4.42
C PHE A 110 -21.18 8.53 3.83
N MET A 111 -20.01 9.16 3.91
CA MET A 111 -18.77 8.58 3.40
C MET A 111 -18.41 7.26 4.08
N ASN A 112 -18.54 7.18 5.42
CA ASN A 112 -18.15 5.97 6.17
C ASN A 112 -19.16 4.84 6.05
N ASN A 113 -20.47 5.15 6.04
CA ASN A 113 -21.51 4.15 6.17
C ASN A 113 -22.17 3.78 4.84
N VAL A 114 -22.11 4.65 3.83
CA VAL A 114 -22.74 4.44 2.53
C VAL A 114 -21.72 4.24 1.42
N LEU A 115 -20.76 5.16 1.27
CA LEU A 115 -19.77 5.08 0.18
C LEU A 115 -18.69 4.04 0.41
N ASN A 116 -18.34 3.76 1.66
CA ASN A 116 -17.31 2.78 1.97
C ASN A 116 -17.69 1.39 1.42
N GLY A 117 -16.88 0.87 0.51
CA GLY A 117 -17.14 -0.39 -0.21
C GLY A 117 -17.87 -0.25 -1.55
N LYS A 118 -18.51 0.90 -1.85
CA LYS A 118 -19.23 1.15 -3.13
C LYS A 118 -18.47 2.10 -4.07
N ILE A 119 -17.56 2.89 -3.52
CA ILE A 119 -16.84 3.94 -4.26
C ILE A 119 -15.96 3.37 -5.37
N GLU A 120 -15.46 2.14 -5.24
CA GLU A 120 -14.66 1.49 -6.30
C GLU A 120 -15.50 1.19 -7.53
N GLU A 121 -16.75 0.77 -7.34
CA GLU A 121 -17.68 0.51 -8.45
C GLU A 121 -18.12 1.82 -9.11
N ILE A 122 -18.40 2.86 -8.30
CA ILE A 122 -18.69 4.21 -8.80
C ILE A 122 -17.51 4.76 -9.61
N PHE A 123 -16.28 4.56 -9.13
CA PHE A 123 -15.07 4.93 -9.87
C PHE A 123 -14.96 4.19 -11.20
N ALA A 124 -15.29 2.89 -11.22
CA ALA A 124 -15.29 2.10 -12.44
C ALA A 124 -16.32 2.60 -13.46
N ASP A 125 -17.54 2.95 -13.02
CA ASP A 125 -18.60 3.49 -13.89
C ASP A 125 -18.23 4.90 -14.42
N ILE A 126 -17.63 5.76 -13.58
CA ILE A 126 -17.11 7.07 -14.03
C ILE A 126 -16.05 6.86 -15.13
N ASN A 127 -15.12 5.94 -14.91
CA ASN A 127 -14.09 5.64 -15.90
C ASN A 127 -14.69 5.05 -17.18
N ALA A 128 -15.66 4.13 -17.07
CA ALA A 128 -16.30 3.53 -18.23
C ALA A 128 -16.87 4.61 -19.16
N TYR A 129 -17.62 5.57 -18.60
CA TYR A 129 -18.15 6.70 -19.37
C TYR A 129 -17.02 7.55 -20.01
N ILE A 130 -16.06 7.99 -19.21
CA ILE A 130 -14.95 8.85 -19.70
C ILE A 130 -14.14 8.14 -20.79
N PHE A 131 -13.83 6.85 -20.60
CA PHE A 131 -12.99 6.07 -21.51
C PHE A 131 -13.69 5.81 -22.83
N GLU A 132 -15.01 5.61 -22.82
CA GLU A 132 -15.81 5.53 -24.02
C GLU A 132 -15.81 6.85 -24.80
N GLN A 133 -16.02 8.00 -24.12
CA GLN A 133 -16.03 9.32 -24.75
C GLN A 133 -14.67 9.72 -25.35
N GLU A 134 -13.57 9.36 -24.69
CA GLU A 134 -12.20 9.72 -25.09
C GLU A 134 -11.50 8.62 -25.91
N ASN A 135 -12.16 7.47 -26.12
CA ASN A 135 -11.58 6.29 -26.78
C ASN A 135 -10.20 5.92 -26.19
N VAL A 136 -10.14 5.81 -24.84
CA VAL A 136 -8.91 5.58 -24.10
C VAL A 136 -8.29 4.23 -24.43
N ASP A 137 -7.00 4.22 -24.77
CA ASP A 137 -6.24 3.00 -25.02
C ASP A 137 -5.93 2.26 -23.70
N MET A 138 -6.65 1.15 -23.49
CA MET A 138 -6.54 0.30 -22.30
C MET A 138 -5.48 -0.80 -22.42
N ASP A 139 -4.81 -0.92 -23.56
CA ASP A 139 -3.75 -1.92 -23.75
C ASP A 139 -2.40 -1.44 -23.23
N HIS A 140 -2.23 -0.13 -23.11
CA HIS A 140 -1.04 0.50 -22.52
C HIS A 140 -1.34 1.04 -21.13
N VAL A 141 -0.78 0.40 -20.10
CA VAL A 141 -0.93 0.83 -18.70
C VAL A 141 0.41 1.24 -18.11
N TYR A 142 0.52 2.50 -17.72
CA TYR A 142 1.73 3.08 -17.12
C TYR A 142 1.61 3.05 -15.60
N ILE A 143 2.46 2.26 -14.94
CA ILE A 143 2.34 1.97 -13.51
C ILE A 143 3.46 2.66 -12.74
N ASP A 144 3.09 3.32 -11.63
CA ASP A 144 4.04 3.89 -10.67
C ASP A 144 3.47 3.85 -9.25
N GLY A 145 4.38 3.60 -8.30
CA GLY A 145 4.07 3.56 -6.88
C GLY A 145 4.42 4.88 -6.20
N THR A 146 3.54 5.32 -5.30
CA THR A 146 3.78 6.53 -4.55
C THR A 146 3.48 6.36 -3.07
N LYS A 147 4.41 6.78 -2.20
CA LYS A 147 4.25 6.68 -0.75
C LYS A 147 3.62 7.95 -0.19
N ILE A 148 2.55 7.75 0.59
CA ILE A 148 1.81 8.82 1.28
C ILE A 148 1.97 8.62 2.79
N THR A 149 2.31 9.70 3.52
CA THR A 149 2.43 9.65 4.98
C THR A 149 1.06 9.41 5.61
N ALA A 150 0.97 8.46 6.54
CA ALA A 150 -0.28 8.17 7.25
C ALA A 150 -0.65 9.27 8.25
N ASN A 151 -1.94 9.35 8.60
CA ASN A 151 -2.42 10.18 9.70
C ASN A 151 -2.09 9.53 11.05
N ALA A 152 -0.81 9.38 11.33
CA ALA A 152 -0.30 8.69 12.51
C ALA A 152 0.83 9.46 13.18
N ASN A 153 1.10 9.11 14.45
CA ASN A 153 2.23 9.65 15.18
C ASN A 153 3.54 9.05 14.63
N LYS A 154 4.48 9.91 14.28
CA LYS A 154 5.77 9.54 13.69
C LYS A 154 6.62 8.64 14.60
N TYR A 155 6.47 8.74 15.92
CA TYR A 155 7.31 8.04 16.91
C TYR A 155 6.61 6.88 17.61
N SER A 156 5.46 6.43 17.12
CA SER A 156 4.67 5.35 17.73
C SER A 156 4.85 3.99 17.03
N TRP A 157 6.07 3.65 16.65
CA TRP A 157 6.38 2.41 15.93
C TRP A 157 6.37 1.16 16.81
N VAL A 158 6.02 0.06 16.20
CA VAL A 158 6.24 -1.30 16.69
C VAL A 158 6.96 -2.10 15.62
N TRP A 159 8.05 -2.75 15.98
CA TRP A 159 8.84 -3.60 15.09
C TRP A 159 8.61 -5.07 15.43
N LYS A 160 8.16 -5.89 14.45
CA LYS A 160 7.91 -7.32 14.60
C LYS A 160 9.15 -8.05 15.12
N LYS A 161 10.29 -7.89 14.46
CA LYS A 161 11.56 -8.51 14.87
C LYS A 161 11.99 -8.16 16.32
N SER A 162 11.69 -6.93 16.76
CA SER A 162 11.98 -6.53 18.15
C SER A 162 11.06 -7.23 19.14
N CYS A 163 9.78 -7.41 18.79
CA CYS A 163 8.82 -8.15 19.62
C CYS A 163 9.22 -9.62 19.71
N GLU A 164 9.59 -10.25 18.59
CA GLU A 164 10.06 -11.64 18.55
C GLU A 164 11.34 -11.83 19.40
N LYS A 165 12.35 -10.98 19.21
CA LYS A 165 13.58 -11.01 20.00
C LYS A 165 13.32 -10.81 21.50
N ASN A 166 12.44 -9.89 21.86
CA ASN A 166 12.09 -9.64 23.25
C ASN A 166 11.24 -10.77 23.85
N ARG A 167 10.40 -11.44 23.05
CA ARG A 167 9.65 -12.65 23.46
C ARG A 167 10.60 -13.76 23.92
N VAL A 168 11.65 -14.06 23.12
CA VAL A 168 12.67 -15.06 23.49
C VAL A 168 13.39 -14.68 24.79
N LYS A 169 13.75 -13.39 24.97
CA LYS A 169 14.37 -12.93 26.23
C LYS A 169 13.44 -13.06 27.42
N VAL A 170 12.12 -12.90 27.24
CA VAL A 170 11.15 -13.10 28.33
C VAL A 170 11.00 -14.59 28.64
N PHE A 171 11.05 -15.49 27.66
CA PHE A 171 11.05 -16.92 27.91
C PHE A 171 12.23 -17.37 28.78
N ALA A 172 13.44 -16.91 28.48
CA ALA A 172 14.63 -17.19 29.31
C ALA A 172 14.42 -16.74 30.76
N LYS A 173 13.90 -15.52 30.97
CA LYS A 173 13.58 -15.00 32.32
C LYS A 173 12.49 -15.80 33.04
N ILE A 174 11.52 -16.32 32.31
CA ILE A 174 10.47 -17.19 32.88
C ILE A 174 11.11 -18.52 33.31
N THR A 175 11.98 -19.09 32.49
CA THR A 175 12.73 -20.32 32.80
C THR A 175 13.52 -20.20 34.12
N GLU A 176 14.26 -19.09 34.27
CA GLU A 176 14.97 -18.77 35.52
C GLU A 176 13.99 -18.63 36.70
N LEU A 177 12.94 -17.85 36.52
CA LEU A 177 11.93 -17.60 37.56
C LEU A 177 11.23 -18.90 38.00
N LEU A 178 10.81 -19.75 37.06
CA LEU A 178 10.19 -21.04 37.37
C LEU A 178 11.13 -21.99 38.09
N SER A 179 12.43 -21.94 37.78
CA SER A 179 13.46 -22.72 38.48
C SER A 179 13.60 -22.26 39.95
N GLU A 180 13.52 -20.96 40.21
CA GLU A 180 13.52 -20.40 41.57
C GLU A 180 12.23 -20.77 42.32
N ILE A 181 11.06 -20.63 41.70
CA ILE A 181 9.76 -21.00 42.25
C ILE A 181 9.76 -22.48 42.62
N ASN A 182 10.22 -23.37 41.74
CA ASN A 182 10.26 -24.81 41.96
C ASN A 182 11.08 -25.20 43.21
N LYS A 183 12.20 -24.52 43.44
CA LYS A 183 13.02 -24.73 44.69
C LYS A 183 12.19 -24.40 45.94
N ARG A 184 11.35 -23.36 45.87
CA ARG A 184 10.56 -22.89 47.00
C ARG A 184 9.34 -23.75 47.27
N ILE A 185 8.64 -24.19 46.22
CA ILE A 185 7.43 -25.03 46.33
C ILE A 185 7.74 -26.54 46.46
N ALA A 186 9.03 -26.91 46.43
CA ALA A 186 9.42 -28.32 46.55
C ALA A 186 8.83 -29.03 47.80
N ALA A 187 8.63 -28.30 48.90
CA ALA A 187 8.02 -28.79 50.12
C ALA A 187 6.55 -29.24 49.91
N PHE A 188 5.86 -28.73 48.89
CA PHE A 188 4.48 -29.10 48.55
C PHE A 188 4.39 -30.31 47.60
N GLY A 189 5.52 -30.91 47.20
CA GLY A 189 5.55 -32.03 46.26
C GLY A 189 5.17 -31.68 44.81
N VAL A 190 5.09 -30.40 44.46
CA VAL A 190 4.71 -29.90 43.13
C VAL A 190 5.91 -29.32 42.43
N LYS A 191 6.02 -29.55 41.10
CA LYS A 191 7.05 -29.00 40.24
C LYS A 191 6.43 -28.48 38.95
N PHE A 192 6.63 -27.20 38.62
CA PHE A 192 6.22 -26.61 37.36
C PHE A 192 7.22 -26.99 36.24
N GLY A 193 6.69 -27.35 35.06
CA GLY A 193 7.53 -27.72 33.92
C GLY A 193 8.29 -26.53 33.36
N VAL A 194 9.59 -26.67 33.26
CA VAL A 194 10.49 -25.69 32.64
C VAL A 194 10.67 -26.02 31.17
N ARG A 195 10.50 -25.04 30.30
CA ARG A 195 10.51 -25.20 28.82
C ARG A 195 11.36 -24.08 28.19
N GLU A 196 11.70 -24.23 26.92
CA GLU A 196 12.35 -23.18 26.12
C GLU A 196 11.34 -22.12 25.66
N GLU A 197 10.12 -22.55 25.33
CA GLU A 197 9.01 -21.67 24.92
C GLU A 197 7.76 -22.01 25.75
N TYR A 198 6.95 -20.99 26.01
CA TYR A 198 5.77 -21.09 26.85
C TYR A 198 4.52 -20.60 26.14
N ALA A 199 3.46 -21.39 26.16
CA ALA A 199 2.12 -20.92 25.83
C ALA A 199 1.59 -20.02 26.97
N ILE A 200 0.84 -18.99 26.62
CA ILE A 200 0.31 -18.02 27.59
C ILE A 200 -0.65 -18.72 28.56
N GLU A 201 -1.50 -19.58 28.04
CA GLU A 201 -2.48 -20.36 28.78
C GLU A 201 -1.81 -21.24 29.86
N TYR A 202 -0.69 -21.85 29.50
CA TYR A 202 0.10 -22.66 30.43
C TYR A 202 0.66 -21.81 31.57
N LEU A 203 1.18 -20.63 31.28
CA LEU A 203 1.70 -19.71 32.30
C LEU A 203 0.58 -19.18 33.21
N GLU A 204 -0.61 -18.95 32.68
CA GLU A 204 -1.78 -18.57 33.48
C GLU A 204 -2.24 -19.69 34.39
N GLN A 205 -2.16 -20.94 33.94
CA GLN A 205 -2.43 -22.10 34.80
C GLN A 205 -1.42 -22.22 35.94
N ILE A 206 -0.11 -22.06 35.62
CA ILE A 206 0.95 -22.00 36.62
C ILE A 206 0.69 -20.90 37.65
N LEU A 207 0.33 -19.69 37.18
CA LEU A 207 0.04 -18.57 38.07
C LEU A 207 -1.13 -18.87 39.04
N LYS A 208 -2.20 -19.48 38.55
CA LYS A 208 -3.35 -19.90 39.38
C LYS A 208 -2.94 -20.95 40.40
N GLN A 209 -2.22 -21.99 39.98
CA GLN A 209 -1.73 -23.03 40.88
C GLN A 209 -0.76 -22.48 41.93
N TYR A 210 0.12 -21.56 41.55
CA TYR A 210 1.06 -20.90 42.46
C TYR A 210 0.33 -20.11 43.57
N ILE A 211 -0.72 -19.35 43.20
CA ILE A 211 -1.56 -18.61 44.14
C ILE A 211 -2.20 -19.56 45.18
N GLN A 212 -2.74 -20.69 44.72
CA GLN A 212 -3.38 -21.70 45.57
C GLN A 212 -2.38 -22.36 46.51
N LEU A 213 -1.22 -22.79 45.99
CA LEU A 213 -0.18 -23.47 46.78
C LEU A 213 0.43 -22.59 47.87
N CYS A 214 0.65 -21.31 47.56
CA CYS A 214 1.25 -20.37 48.49
C CYS A 214 0.24 -19.67 49.42
N GLY A 215 -1.07 -19.89 49.22
CA GLY A 215 -2.12 -19.18 49.96
C GLY A 215 -2.06 -17.66 49.78
N PHE A 216 -1.52 -17.20 48.65
CA PHE A 216 -1.35 -15.78 48.38
C PHE A 216 -2.62 -15.16 47.82
N ASP A 217 -3.14 -14.14 48.50
CA ASP A 217 -4.29 -13.37 48.02
C ASP A 217 -3.81 -12.16 47.21
N PRO A 218 -4.06 -12.13 45.88
CA PRO A 218 -3.68 -10.98 45.04
C PRO A 218 -4.33 -9.65 45.45
N ALA A 219 -5.50 -9.69 46.13
CA ALA A 219 -6.18 -8.50 46.62
C ALA A 219 -5.45 -7.86 47.83
N SER A 220 -4.73 -8.67 48.59
CA SER A 220 -3.93 -8.23 49.74
C SER A 220 -2.50 -7.77 49.35
N ALA A 221 -2.18 -7.75 48.03
CA ALA A 221 -0.86 -7.42 47.55
C ALA A 221 -0.46 -5.99 47.92
N VAL A 222 0.66 -5.86 48.59
CA VAL A 222 1.22 -4.57 49.05
C VAL A 222 1.74 -3.79 47.86
N ARG A 223 1.31 -2.54 47.70
CA ARG A 223 1.67 -1.64 46.62
C ARG A 223 2.22 -0.30 47.16
N GLY A 224 3.15 0.34 46.44
CA GLY A 224 3.67 1.65 46.80
C GLY A 224 5.15 1.64 47.24
N ARG A 225 5.73 2.83 47.43
CA ARG A 225 7.11 3.00 47.92
C ARG A 225 7.16 2.79 49.41
N GLY A 226 8.25 2.17 49.92
CA GLY A 226 8.45 1.93 51.38
C GLY A 226 7.83 0.66 51.94
N HIS A 227 7.08 -0.09 51.16
CA HIS A 227 6.49 -1.35 51.62
C HIS A 227 7.33 -2.56 51.20
N HIS A 228 7.59 -3.47 52.18
CA HIS A 228 8.34 -4.71 51.91
C HIS A 228 7.38 -5.78 51.37
N LYS A 229 7.66 -6.23 50.13
CA LYS A 229 6.92 -7.34 49.51
C LYS A 229 7.43 -8.67 50.02
N THR A 230 6.51 -9.60 50.29
CA THR A 230 6.90 -10.99 50.57
C THR A 230 7.57 -11.63 49.35
N PRO A 231 8.34 -12.71 49.50
CA PRO A 231 8.90 -13.44 48.38
C PRO A 231 7.83 -13.97 47.43
N GLU A 232 6.70 -14.44 47.97
CA GLU A 232 5.54 -14.95 47.22
C GLU A 232 4.97 -13.85 46.32
N GLN A 233 4.78 -12.66 46.86
CA GLN A 233 4.31 -11.51 46.10
C GLN A 233 5.29 -11.11 45.01
N ARG A 234 6.60 -11.18 45.27
CA ARG A 234 7.63 -10.84 44.24
C ARG A 234 7.58 -11.80 43.06
N TYR A 235 7.39 -13.10 43.30
CA TYR A 235 7.27 -14.09 42.23
C TYR A 235 5.95 -13.93 41.46
N TYR A 236 4.86 -13.68 42.17
CA TYR A 236 3.57 -13.36 41.56
C TYR A 236 3.66 -12.13 40.64
N ASP A 237 4.20 -11.03 41.12
CA ASP A 237 4.34 -9.77 40.36
C ASP A 237 5.21 -9.97 39.11
N LYS A 238 6.35 -10.69 39.23
CA LYS A 238 7.24 -11.00 38.11
C LYS A 238 6.50 -11.86 37.06
N LEU A 239 5.87 -12.94 37.48
CA LEU A 239 5.18 -13.86 36.55
C LEU A 239 4.02 -13.17 35.85
N THR A 240 3.19 -12.42 36.57
CA THR A 240 2.10 -11.62 36.01
C THR A 240 2.62 -10.58 35.00
N SER A 241 3.72 -9.89 35.33
CA SER A 241 4.37 -8.94 34.41
C SER A 241 4.87 -9.62 33.14
N TYR A 242 5.46 -10.79 33.23
CA TYR A 242 5.95 -11.53 32.06
C TYR A 242 4.82 -12.04 31.19
N ILE A 243 3.73 -12.55 31.77
CA ILE A 243 2.52 -12.95 31.05
C ILE A 243 1.93 -11.75 30.29
N ALA A 244 1.78 -10.61 30.96
CA ALA A 244 1.26 -9.39 30.32
C ALA A 244 2.14 -8.93 29.15
N ARG A 245 3.47 -9.03 29.30
CA ARG A 245 4.41 -8.71 28.21
C ARG A 245 4.32 -9.69 27.04
N LEU A 246 4.18 -10.99 27.31
CA LEU A 246 4.00 -11.99 26.26
C LEU A 246 2.69 -11.78 25.49
N LYS A 247 1.57 -11.51 26.18
CA LYS A 247 0.30 -11.14 25.55
C LYS A 247 0.46 -9.95 24.61
N LYS A 248 1.10 -8.90 25.10
CA LYS A 248 1.36 -7.70 24.29
C LYS A 248 2.23 -7.99 23.07
N TYR A 249 3.29 -8.82 23.19
CA TYR A 249 4.11 -9.18 22.03
C TYR A 249 3.36 -10.06 21.03
N ALA A 250 2.53 -11.00 21.51
CA ALA A 250 1.68 -11.82 20.66
C ALA A 250 0.69 -10.96 19.85
N GLU A 251 0.04 -9.99 20.50
CA GLU A 251 -0.84 -9.02 19.84
C GLU A 251 -0.10 -8.20 18.78
N HIS A 252 1.07 -7.65 19.10
CA HIS A 252 1.88 -6.88 18.17
C HIS A 252 2.30 -7.71 16.95
N ILE A 253 2.70 -8.96 17.15
CA ILE A 253 3.07 -9.88 16.07
C ILE A 253 1.85 -10.20 15.20
N LYS A 254 0.68 -10.42 15.83
CA LYS A 254 -0.60 -10.67 15.14
C LYS A 254 -1.00 -9.48 14.25
N ILE A 255 -0.91 -8.23 14.74
CA ILE A 255 -1.21 -7.02 13.97
C ILE A 255 -0.25 -6.88 12.77
N CYS A 256 1.05 -7.16 12.93
CA CYS A 256 2.00 -7.15 11.81
C CYS A 256 1.67 -8.20 10.75
N GLY A 257 1.12 -9.35 11.12
CA GLY A 257 0.88 -10.47 10.22
C GLY A 257 2.18 -11.02 9.61
N ASN A 258 2.09 -11.68 8.46
CA ASN A 258 3.25 -12.30 7.78
C ASN A 258 3.99 -11.32 6.84
N GLU A 259 3.33 -10.32 6.34
CA GLU A 259 3.80 -9.48 5.24
C GLU A 259 4.45 -8.17 5.71
N ARG A 260 4.14 -7.71 6.93
CA ARG A 260 4.65 -6.45 7.47
C ARG A 260 5.71 -6.67 8.55
N ASN A 261 6.72 -5.81 8.56
CA ASN A 261 7.77 -5.81 9.58
C ASN A 261 7.52 -4.80 10.72
N SER A 262 6.54 -3.91 10.54
CA SER A 262 6.23 -2.84 11.49
C SER A 262 4.81 -2.32 11.31
N TYR A 263 4.31 -1.62 12.32
CA TYR A 263 3.09 -0.83 12.23
C TYR A 263 3.12 0.35 13.22
N SER A 264 2.22 1.32 13.04
CA SER A 264 2.05 2.45 13.97
C SER A 264 0.97 2.16 14.99
N LYS A 265 1.21 2.48 16.27
CA LYS A 265 0.20 2.32 17.35
C LYS A 265 -1.04 3.22 17.17
N THR A 266 -0.92 4.29 16.42
CA THR A 266 -2.00 5.25 16.18
C THR A 266 -2.77 4.98 14.89
N ASP A 267 -2.19 4.19 13.99
CA ASP A 267 -2.82 3.66 12.78
C ASP A 267 -2.25 2.27 12.53
N HIS A 268 -2.98 1.23 12.93
CA HIS A 268 -2.50 -0.15 12.89
C HIS A 268 -2.25 -0.65 11.46
N ASP A 269 -2.84 -0.03 10.47
CA ASP A 269 -2.68 -0.40 9.07
C ASP A 269 -1.49 0.28 8.40
N ALA A 270 -1.00 1.39 8.95
CA ALA A 270 0.15 2.09 8.42
C ALA A 270 1.46 1.36 8.75
N THR A 271 2.30 1.19 7.75
CA THR A 271 3.63 0.56 7.87
C THR A 271 4.72 1.62 7.85
N PHE A 272 5.77 1.44 8.64
CA PHE A 272 6.93 2.32 8.60
C PHE A 272 7.77 2.06 7.35
N MET A 273 7.89 3.07 6.51
CA MET A 273 8.60 3.00 5.24
C MET A 273 9.40 4.29 4.96
N ARG A 274 10.43 4.17 4.13
CA ARG A 274 11.20 5.31 3.67
C ARG A 274 10.38 6.11 2.67
N MET A 275 10.19 7.40 2.90
CA MET A 275 9.51 8.31 1.98
C MET A 275 10.47 8.80 0.90
N LYS A 276 9.95 9.13 -0.28
CA LYS A 276 10.74 9.60 -1.44
C LYS A 276 11.45 10.94 -1.16
N LYS A 277 10.83 11.82 -0.35
CA LYS A 277 11.47 13.03 0.19
C LYS A 277 11.66 12.87 1.70
N ASP A 278 12.91 12.93 2.11
CA ASP A 278 13.31 13.02 3.50
C ASP A 278 13.67 14.48 3.82
N TYR A 279 12.71 15.19 4.43
CA TYR A 279 12.89 16.60 4.79
C TYR A 279 13.96 16.82 5.86
N MET A 280 14.31 15.76 6.61
CA MET A 280 15.31 15.82 7.68
C MET A 280 16.69 15.36 7.21
N GLY A 281 16.80 14.75 6.03
CA GLY A 281 18.03 14.22 5.48
C GLY A 281 18.70 13.10 6.31
N ASN A 282 17.91 12.38 7.13
CA ASN A 282 18.42 11.40 8.08
C ASN A 282 17.89 9.98 7.84
N ASP A 283 17.33 9.71 6.67
CA ASP A 283 16.74 8.41 6.28
C ASP A 283 15.63 7.91 7.21
N GLN A 284 14.94 8.82 7.90
CA GLN A 284 13.90 8.47 8.85
C GLN A 284 12.75 7.73 8.19
N LEU A 285 12.35 6.61 8.79
CA LEU A 285 11.15 5.89 8.41
C LEU A 285 9.91 6.57 9.00
N LEU A 286 8.90 6.79 8.16
CA LEU A 286 7.62 7.36 8.56
C LEU A 286 6.49 6.34 8.35
N PRO A 287 5.41 6.39 9.19
CA PRO A 287 4.24 5.57 8.95
C PRO A 287 3.56 6.03 7.66
N GLY A 288 3.22 5.11 6.79
CA GLY A 288 2.62 5.45 5.50
C GLY A 288 1.97 4.27 4.81
N TYR A 289 1.39 4.59 3.67
CA TYR A 289 0.80 3.67 2.71
C TYR A 289 1.52 3.80 1.38
N ASN A 290 1.62 2.69 0.67
CA ASN A 290 2.14 2.64 -0.69
C ASN A 290 0.96 2.55 -1.65
N ILE A 291 0.76 3.61 -2.43
CA ILE A 291 -0.35 3.71 -3.36
C ILE A 291 0.17 3.45 -4.76
N GLN A 292 -0.47 2.55 -5.45
CA GLN A 292 -0.16 2.19 -6.82
C GLN A 292 -1.21 2.82 -7.74
N PHE A 293 -0.75 3.42 -8.83
CA PHE A 293 -1.62 3.91 -9.89
C PHE A 293 -1.24 3.25 -11.22
N GLY A 294 -2.25 2.78 -11.95
CA GLY A 294 -2.15 2.44 -13.35
C GLY A 294 -2.86 3.50 -14.19
N VAL A 295 -2.13 4.14 -15.08
CA VAL A 295 -2.58 5.28 -15.87
C VAL A 295 -2.65 4.90 -17.35
N CYS A 296 -3.78 5.19 -18.00
CA CYS A 296 -4.04 5.03 -19.42
C CYS A 296 -4.42 6.39 -20.00
N ASP A 297 -3.75 6.86 -21.05
CA ASP A 297 -4.03 8.15 -21.71
C ASP A 297 -4.24 9.33 -20.74
N GLU A 298 -3.37 9.39 -19.71
CA GLU A 298 -3.37 10.40 -18.64
C GLU A 298 -4.53 10.26 -17.62
N TYR A 299 -5.40 9.25 -17.73
CA TYR A 299 -6.43 8.93 -16.74
C TYR A 299 -5.97 7.82 -15.79
N ILE A 300 -6.35 7.89 -14.54
CA ILE A 300 -6.11 6.80 -13.59
C ILE A 300 -7.13 5.71 -13.89
N ALA A 301 -6.68 4.62 -14.51
CA ALA A 301 -7.52 3.47 -14.82
C ALA A 301 -7.73 2.58 -13.59
N VAL A 302 -6.68 2.38 -12.82
CA VAL A 302 -6.70 1.54 -11.62
C VAL A 302 -5.82 2.14 -10.54
N TYR A 303 -6.24 1.98 -9.30
CA TYR A 303 -5.42 2.30 -8.13
C TYR A 303 -5.46 1.16 -7.13
N ASP A 304 -4.44 1.06 -6.28
CA ASP A 304 -4.42 0.11 -5.18
C ASP A 304 -3.66 0.68 -3.98
N VAL A 305 -4.12 0.41 -2.76
CA VAL A 305 -3.51 0.91 -1.52
C VAL A 305 -2.90 -0.25 -0.77
N LYS A 306 -1.58 -0.24 -0.63
CA LYS A 306 -0.83 -1.32 0.00
C LYS A 306 -0.11 -0.88 1.26
N GLN A 307 0.07 -1.84 2.15
CA GLN A 307 0.84 -1.70 3.39
C GLN A 307 2.31 -2.12 3.20
N TYR A 308 2.70 -2.51 1.97
CA TYR A 308 4.05 -2.96 1.66
C TYR A 308 4.98 -1.78 1.37
N ALA A 309 6.20 -1.86 1.88
CA ALA A 309 7.21 -0.85 1.59
C ALA A 309 7.84 -1.00 0.19
N SER A 310 7.75 -2.20 -0.40
CA SER A 310 8.27 -2.55 -1.73
C SER A 310 7.17 -2.55 -2.77
N ASP A 311 7.48 -2.09 -3.98
CA ASP A 311 6.55 -2.08 -5.11
C ASP A 311 6.48 -3.44 -5.81
N MET A 312 7.47 -4.31 -5.59
CA MET A 312 7.61 -5.62 -6.24
C MET A 312 6.37 -6.51 -6.05
N ASP A 313 5.81 -6.54 -4.84
CA ASP A 313 4.64 -7.35 -4.49
C ASP A 313 3.31 -6.64 -4.82
N CYS A 314 3.38 -5.42 -5.35
CA CYS A 314 2.19 -4.62 -5.66
C CYS A 314 1.68 -4.85 -7.10
N PHE A 315 2.52 -5.34 -8.01
CA PHE A 315 2.18 -5.49 -9.43
C PHE A 315 1.01 -6.44 -9.67
N LYS A 316 1.14 -7.68 -9.20
CA LYS A 316 0.11 -8.71 -9.39
C LYS A 316 -1.27 -8.28 -8.87
N PRO A 317 -1.42 -7.82 -7.60
CA PRO A 317 -2.72 -7.37 -7.11
C PRO A 317 -3.32 -6.19 -7.91
N LEU A 318 -2.47 -5.28 -8.43
CA LEU A 318 -2.93 -4.17 -9.25
C LEU A 318 -3.48 -4.66 -10.59
N MET A 319 -2.81 -5.62 -11.25
CA MET A 319 -3.26 -6.21 -12.52
C MET A 319 -4.51 -7.07 -12.33
N GLU A 320 -4.63 -7.81 -11.24
CA GLU A 320 -5.87 -8.54 -10.90
C GLU A 320 -7.05 -7.58 -10.68
N LYS A 321 -6.79 -6.43 -10.04
CA LYS A 321 -7.82 -5.39 -9.87
C LYS A 321 -8.20 -4.77 -11.21
N PHE A 322 -7.23 -4.50 -12.09
CA PHE A 322 -7.48 -4.01 -13.44
C PHE A 322 -8.36 -5.00 -14.24
N HIS A 323 -7.98 -6.28 -14.23
CA HIS A 323 -8.76 -7.33 -14.89
C HIS A 323 -10.19 -7.45 -14.33
N ARG A 324 -10.36 -7.35 -13.01
CA ARG A 324 -11.70 -7.37 -12.38
C ARG A 324 -12.58 -6.22 -12.84
N ILE A 325 -12.02 -5.02 -13.04
CA ILE A 325 -12.78 -3.83 -13.46
C ILE A 325 -13.09 -3.89 -14.95
N TYR A 326 -12.12 -4.27 -15.81
CA TYR A 326 -12.24 -4.14 -17.27
C TYR A 326 -12.40 -5.45 -18.03
N GLY A 327 -12.38 -6.60 -17.34
CA GLY A 327 -12.54 -7.94 -17.94
C GLY A 327 -11.35 -8.42 -18.77
N LYS A 328 -10.26 -7.63 -18.88
CA LYS A 328 -9.06 -7.96 -19.64
C LYS A 328 -7.79 -7.54 -18.91
N TYR A 329 -6.65 -8.16 -19.24
CA TYR A 329 -5.34 -7.66 -18.88
C TYR A 329 -4.81 -6.70 -19.94
N PRO A 330 -3.95 -5.71 -19.59
CA PRO A 330 -3.32 -4.84 -20.58
C PRO A 330 -2.24 -5.62 -21.35
N GLU A 331 -2.05 -5.34 -22.63
CA GLU A 331 -0.96 -5.95 -23.40
C GLU A 331 0.41 -5.41 -22.95
N TYR A 332 0.49 -4.10 -22.62
CA TYR A 332 1.73 -3.39 -22.30
C TYR A 332 1.70 -2.76 -20.90
N PRO A 333 1.91 -3.54 -19.83
CA PRO A 333 2.12 -2.95 -18.50
C PRO A 333 3.55 -2.40 -18.38
N VAL A 334 3.68 -1.07 -18.31
CA VAL A 334 4.97 -0.37 -18.30
C VAL A 334 5.31 0.11 -16.89
N THR A 335 6.37 -0.42 -16.30
CA THR A 335 6.77 -0.10 -14.92
C THR A 335 8.25 0.30 -14.80
N ASP A 336 8.63 0.79 -13.62
CA ASP A 336 10.03 1.03 -13.27
C ASP A 336 10.73 -0.25 -12.75
N ALA A 337 12.00 -0.10 -12.33
CA ALA A 337 12.81 -1.21 -11.84
C ALA A 337 12.38 -1.75 -10.46
N GLY A 338 11.51 -1.05 -9.76
CA GLY A 338 10.97 -1.48 -8.47
C GLY A 338 10.04 -2.70 -8.57
N TYR A 339 9.47 -2.93 -9.76
CA TYR A 339 8.55 -4.04 -10.02
C TYR A 339 9.23 -5.25 -10.66
N GLY A 340 10.41 -5.08 -11.26
CA GLY A 340 11.10 -6.12 -12.01
C GLY A 340 11.52 -7.30 -11.15
N SER A 341 10.81 -8.41 -11.26
CA SER A 341 11.09 -9.64 -10.54
C SER A 341 10.70 -10.85 -11.39
N PHE A 342 11.33 -12.00 -11.10
CA PHE A 342 10.96 -13.25 -11.75
C PHE A 342 9.46 -13.52 -11.69
N ASN A 343 8.87 -13.36 -10.51
CA ASN A 343 7.46 -13.66 -10.30
C ASN A 343 6.54 -12.75 -11.14
N ASN A 344 6.91 -11.48 -11.29
CA ASN A 344 6.12 -10.55 -12.10
C ASN A 344 6.30 -10.81 -13.61
N TYR A 345 7.49 -11.23 -14.04
CA TYR A 345 7.71 -11.64 -15.44
C TYR A 345 6.93 -12.91 -15.79
N LEU A 346 6.98 -13.91 -14.90
CA LEU A 346 6.20 -15.14 -15.07
C LEU A 346 4.71 -14.85 -15.10
N TYR A 347 4.22 -13.97 -14.19
CA TYR A 347 2.83 -13.56 -14.17
C TYR A 347 2.40 -12.85 -15.47
N CYS A 348 3.27 -12.03 -16.06
CA CYS A 348 3.02 -11.44 -17.38
C CYS A 348 2.87 -12.50 -18.45
N GLU A 349 3.75 -13.50 -18.46
CA GLU A 349 3.70 -14.58 -19.44
C GLU A 349 2.44 -15.44 -19.31
N GLU A 350 2.06 -15.80 -18.10
CA GLU A 350 0.85 -16.57 -17.80
C GLU A 350 -0.45 -15.87 -18.26
N HIS A 351 -0.44 -14.53 -18.33
CA HIS A 351 -1.61 -13.73 -18.68
C HIS A 351 -1.51 -13.01 -20.03
N GLY A 352 -0.52 -13.37 -20.87
CA GLY A 352 -0.35 -12.81 -22.21
C GLY A 352 0.09 -11.34 -22.24
N MET A 353 0.60 -10.81 -21.13
CA MET A 353 1.12 -9.45 -21.04
C MET A 353 2.60 -9.41 -21.48
N ARG A 354 3.00 -8.40 -22.22
CA ARG A 354 4.39 -8.22 -22.60
C ARG A 354 5.21 -7.59 -21.47
N LYS A 355 6.49 -7.99 -21.38
CA LYS A 355 7.38 -7.61 -20.28
C LYS A 355 8.07 -6.27 -20.54
N TYR A 356 7.44 -5.15 -20.14
CA TYR A 356 7.98 -3.78 -20.22
C TYR A 356 8.34 -3.22 -18.84
N MET A 357 8.83 -4.06 -17.94
CA MET A 357 9.30 -3.66 -16.61
C MET A 357 10.80 -3.79 -16.52
N LYS A 358 11.47 -2.68 -16.14
CA LYS A 358 12.91 -2.67 -15.90
C LYS A 358 13.27 -3.61 -14.74
N PHE A 359 14.47 -4.19 -14.76
CA PHE A 359 15.09 -4.85 -13.62
C PHE A 359 16.17 -3.96 -12.99
N THR A 360 16.56 -4.26 -11.76
CA THR A 360 17.45 -3.41 -10.96
C THR A 360 18.74 -3.00 -11.66
N MET A 361 19.31 -3.86 -12.52
CA MET A 361 20.56 -3.59 -13.23
C MET A 361 20.35 -3.11 -14.68
N TYR A 362 19.10 -2.88 -15.10
CA TYR A 362 18.76 -2.51 -16.48
C TYR A 362 19.58 -1.33 -17.02
N GLU A 363 19.68 -0.23 -16.29
CA GLU A 363 20.41 0.97 -16.75
C GLU A 363 21.91 0.68 -16.97
N LYS A 364 22.47 -0.18 -16.12
CA LYS A 364 23.88 -0.57 -16.25
C LYS A 364 24.08 -1.54 -17.41
N GLU A 365 23.15 -2.47 -17.58
CA GLU A 365 23.16 -3.46 -18.66
C GLU A 365 22.97 -2.79 -20.02
N SER A 366 22.04 -1.84 -20.13
CA SER A 366 21.69 -1.15 -21.37
C SER A 366 22.70 -0.06 -21.79
N LYS A 367 23.27 0.69 -20.83
CA LYS A 367 24.12 1.87 -21.14
C LYS A 367 25.60 1.63 -21.03
N ASN A 368 26.06 0.61 -20.30
CA ASN A 368 27.48 0.35 -20.07
C ASN A 368 27.94 -0.86 -20.88
N ILE A 369 28.41 -0.61 -22.10
CA ILE A 369 28.89 -1.64 -23.02
C ILE A 369 30.02 -2.50 -22.39
N LYS A 370 30.93 -1.88 -21.60
CA LYS A 370 31.99 -2.64 -20.89
C LYS A 370 31.44 -3.61 -19.87
N TYR A 371 30.38 -3.23 -19.17
CA TYR A 371 29.70 -4.11 -18.21
C TYR A 371 28.90 -5.20 -18.94
N HIS A 372 28.16 -4.84 -19.99
CA HIS A 372 27.38 -5.78 -20.78
C HIS A 372 28.26 -6.88 -21.37
N ASN A 373 29.37 -6.49 -21.99
CA ASN A 373 30.30 -7.39 -22.68
C ASN A 373 31.44 -7.93 -21.78
N ASP A 374 31.36 -7.72 -20.45
CA ASP A 374 32.40 -8.24 -19.53
C ASP A 374 32.45 -9.76 -19.58
N PRO A 375 33.55 -10.36 -20.11
CA PRO A 375 33.66 -11.81 -20.28
C PRO A 375 33.69 -12.57 -18.95
N TYR A 376 33.94 -11.88 -17.84
CA TYR A 376 33.98 -12.51 -16.51
C TYR A 376 32.60 -12.58 -15.83
N ARG A 377 31.55 -12.08 -16.44
CA ARG A 377 30.18 -12.26 -15.95
C ARG A 377 29.67 -13.65 -16.34
N ALA A 378 29.05 -14.35 -15.38
CA ALA A 378 28.55 -15.70 -15.61
C ALA A 378 27.53 -15.79 -16.76
N VAL A 379 26.72 -14.73 -16.97
CA VAL A 379 25.75 -14.68 -18.07
C VAL A 379 26.41 -14.65 -19.46
N ASN A 380 27.69 -14.25 -19.54
CA ASN A 380 28.47 -14.18 -20.77
C ASN A 380 29.39 -15.38 -20.98
N PHE A 381 29.33 -16.40 -20.09
CA PHE A 381 30.10 -17.61 -20.26
C PHE A 381 29.56 -18.42 -21.44
N ARG A 382 30.49 -19.01 -22.17
CA ARG A 382 30.16 -19.91 -23.28
C ARG A 382 29.59 -21.21 -22.73
N ILE A 383 28.62 -21.78 -23.40
CA ILE A 383 28.13 -23.14 -23.15
C ILE A 383 28.81 -24.05 -24.18
N ASP A 384 29.41 -25.13 -23.75
CA ASP A 384 30.01 -26.13 -24.64
C ASP A 384 28.95 -27.10 -25.20
N GLU A 385 29.39 -28.04 -26.08
CA GLU A 385 28.52 -29.03 -26.72
C GLU A 385 27.83 -29.97 -25.72
N ASN A 386 28.37 -30.12 -24.52
CA ASN A 386 27.82 -30.93 -23.44
C ASN A 386 26.88 -30.17 -22.50
N GLY A 387 26.69 -28.86 -22.72
CA GLY A 387 25.89 -28.00 -21.86
C GLY A 387 26.65 -27.46 -20.65
N ASP A 388 27.99 -27.66 -20.55
CA ASP A 388 28.80 -27.14 -19.48
C ASP A 388 29.14 -25.65 -19.71
N LEU A 389 29.10 -24.85 -18.64
CA LEU A 389 29.56 -23.46 -18.68
C LEU A 389 31.08 -23.40 -18.74
N VAL A 390 31.62 -22.63 -19.67
CA VAL A 390 33.06 -22.48 -19.89
C VAL A 390 33.47 -21.02 -19.65
N CYS A 391 34.42 -20.79 -18.73
CA CYS A 391 34.93 -19.46 -18.43
C CYS A 391 35.88 -18.91 -19.54
N PRO A 392 36.24 -17.63 -19.52
CA PRO A 392 37.16 -17.03 -20.49
C PRO A 392 38.55 -17.68 -20.56
N ASN A 393 38.96 -18.44 -19.54
CA ASN A 393 40.20 -19.21 -19.51
C ASN A 393 39.97 -20.69 -19.86
N ASN A 394 38.89 -21.01 -20.60
CA ASN A 394 38.55 -22.37 -21.08
C ASN A 394 38.43 -23.42 -19.97
N LYS A 395 38.14 -23.02 -18.73
CA LYS A 395 37.89 -23.95 -17.61
C LYS A 395 36.38 -24.16 -17.48
N LYS A 396 36.01 -25.44 -17.23
CA LYS A 396 34.61 -25.83 -17.08
C LYS A 396 34.07 -25.52 -15.69
N PHE A 397 32.78 -25.26 -15.63
CA PHE A 397 32.02 -25.14 -14.40
C PHE A 397 31.09 -26.34 -14.28
N HIS A 398 31.28 -27.13 -13.25
CA HIS A 398 30.46 -28.29 -12.97
C HIS A 398 29.34 -27.95 -12.00
N TYR A 399 28.17 -28.51 -12.22
CA TYR A 399 27.06 -28.42 -11.29
C TYR A 399 27.46 -28.99 -9.92
N VAL A 400 27.11 -28.26 -8.84
CA VAL A 400 27.42 -28.68 -7.47
C VAL A 400 26.15 -29.02 -6.70
N TYR A 401 25.21 -28.09 -6.66
CA TYR A 401 23.93 -28.27 -5.99
C TYR A 401 22.91 -27.24 -6.46
N SER A 402 21.64 -27.52 -6.18
CA SER A 402 20.57 -26.54 -6.26
C SER A 402 20.01 -26.28 -4.86
N ARG A 403 19.48 -25.10 -4.64
CA ARG A 403 18.73 -24.77 -3.43
C ARG A 403 17.49 -23.96 -3.73
N PRO A 404 16.40 -24.13 -2.95
CA PRO A 404 15.24 -23.28 -3.08
C PRO A 404 15.57 -21.85 -2.66
N ILE A 405 15.02 -20.87 -3.38
CA ILE A 405 15.17 -19.45 -3.05
C ILE A 405 14.30 -19.15 -1.83
N LYS A 406 14.93 -18.62 -0.78
CA LYS A 406 14.25 -18.29 0.47
C LYS A 406 13.16 -17.24 0.24
N GLY A 407 11.94 -17.56 0.69
CA GLY A 407 10.77 -16.66 0.56
C GLY A 407 10.10 -16.70 -0.81
N ASN A 408 10.52 -17.59 -1.71
CA ASN A 408 9.84 -17.81 -2.99
C ASN A 408 8.61 -18.70 -2.80
N LYS A 409 7.45 -18.20 -3.26
CA LYS A 409 6.16 -18.92 -3.20
C LYS A 409 5.94 -19.89 -4.39
N TYR A 410 6.81 -19.86 -5.40
CA TYR A 410 6.65 -20.58 -6.69
C TYR A 410 7.60 -21.76 -6.86
N GLY A 411 8.21 -22.26 -5.78
CA GLY A 411 9.11 -23.43 -5.84
C GLY A 411 10.42 -23.21 -6.59
N ARG A 412 10.79 -21.98 -6.88
CA ARG A 412 11.98 -21.61 -7.66
C ARG A 412 13.27 -22.03 -6.96
N THR A 413 14.20 -22.60 -7.73
CA THR A 413 15.53 -23.00 -7.28
C THR A 413 16.63 -22.15 -7.94
N GLU A 414 17.76 -22.05 -7.28
CA GLU A 414 19.01 -21.51 -7.82
C GLU A 414 20.00 -22.65 -8.00
N GLU A 415 20.64 -22.71 -9.14
CA GLU A 415 21.67 -23.69 -9.46
C GLU A 415 23.05 -23.08 -9.25
N PHE A 416 23.92 -23.85 -8.64
CA PHE A 416 25.29 -23.45 -8.33
C PHE A 416 26.27 -24.32 -9.09
N TYR A 417 27.17 -23.67 -9.83
CA TYR A 417 28.21 -24.28 -10.64
C TYR A 417 29.57 -23.82 -10.14
N GLN A 418 30.50 -24.74 -9.98
CA GLN A 418 31.85 -24.44 -9.51
C GLN A 418 32.89 -24.70 -10.59
N CYS A 419 33.81 -23.78 -10.77
CA CYS A 419 34.93 -23.95 -11.66
C CYS A 419 35.84 -25.10 -11.20
N GLU A 420 36.31 -25.92 -12.12
CA GLU A 420 37.19 -27.05 -11.85
C GLU A 420 38.52 -26.60 -11.23
N GLU A 421 39.13 -25.50 -11.72
CA GLU A 421 40.41 -25.03 -11.22
C GLU A 421 40.57 -23.50 -11.38
N CYS A 422 40.80 -22.83 -10.29
CA CYS A 422 41.10 -21.38 -10.24
C CYS A 422 42.41 -21.06 -9.52
N ALA A 423 43.14 -22.04 -9.00
CA ALA A 423 44.33 -21.81 -8.18
C ALA A 423 45.44 -21.07 -8.97
N ASN A 424 45.77 -21.56 -10.16
CA ASN A 424 46.83 -21.05 -11.01
C ASN A 424 46.28 -20.31 -12.25
N CYS A 425 45.06 -19.75 -12.14
CA CYS A 425 44.41 -19.08 -13.26
C CYS A 425 44.98 -17.67 -13.50
N SER A 426 45.51 -17.41 -14.68
CA SER A 426 46.03 -16.09 -15.08
C SER A 426 44.98 -14.97 -15.04
N HIS A 427 43.71 -15.34 -15.12
CA HIS A 427 42.58 -14.40 -15.10
C HIS A 427 41.98 -14.20 -13.69
N LYS A 428 42.54 -14.84 -12.65
CA LYS A 428 41.93 -14.91 -11.33
C LYS A 428 41.65 -13.53 -10.73
N GLU A 429 42.59 -12.60 -10.80
CA GLU A 429 42.45 -11.25 -10.25
C GLU A 429 41.30 -10.46 -10.89
N LYS A 430 41.09 -10.63 -12.20
CA LYS A 430 39.99 -9.97 -12.92
C LYS A 430 38.66 -10.71 -12.77
N CYS A 431 38.71 -12.04 -12.58
CA CYS A 431 37.55 -12.92 -12.59
C CYS A 431 36.86 -12.98 -11.23
N CYS A 432 37.58 -13.25 -10.16
CA CYS A 432 36.99 -13.33 -8.81
C CYS A 432 38.03 -13.10 -7.68
N LYS A 433 37.53 -12.57 -6.58
CA LYS A 433 38.32 -12.31 -5.36
C LYS A 433 38.30 -13.48 -4.35
N CYS A 434 37.70 -14.62 -4.71
CA CYS A 434 37.59 -15.77 -3.82
C CYS A 434 38.93 -16.51 -3.67
N LYS A 435 39.23 -17.05 -2.48
CA LYS A 435 40.46 -17.81 -2.23
C LYS A 435 40.45 -19.18 -2.95
N GLY A 436 39.29 -19.82 -3.06
CA GLY A 436 39.09 -21.13 -3.71
C GLY A 436 38.65 -21.02 -5.18
N ASN A 437 38.06 -22.10 -5.67
CA ASN A 437 37.43 -22.11 -6.99
C ASN A 437 36.19 -21.25 -7.03
N ARG A 438 35.98 -20.53 -8.14
CA ARG A 438 34.82 -19.67 -8.31
C ARG A 438 33.54 -20.49 -8.38
N ILE A 439 32.54 -20.07 -7.61
CA ILE A 439 31.17 -20.56 -7.72
C ILE A 439 30.32 -19.48 -8.37
N VAL A 440 29.56 -19.85 -9.39
CA VAL A 440 28.58 -18.98 -10.05
C VAL A 440 27.18 -19.51 -9.78
N ARG A 441 26.25 -18.60 -9.74
CA ARG A 441 24.84 -18.88 -9.56
C ARG A 441 24.12 -18.51 -10.85
N ILE A 442 23.36 -19.44 -11.39
CA ILE A 442 22.64 -19.28 -12.65
C ILE A 442 21.16 -19.51 -12.40
N ASN A 443 20.37 -18.77 -13.12
CA ASN A 443 18.95 -18.99 -13.31
C ASN A 443 18.66 -18.68 -14.78
N GLU A 444 18.53 -19.70 -15.59
CA GLU A 444 18.38 -19.58 -17.03
C GLU A 444 17.09 -18.84 -17.40
N GLU A 445 15.98 -19.18 -16.76
CA GLU A 445 14.68 -18.52 -17.01
C GLU A 445 14.73 -17.02 -16.71
N LEU A 446 15.32 -16.63 -15.57
CA LEU A 446 15.47 -15.21 -15.24
C LEU A 446 16.39 -14.49 -16.22
N THR A 447 17.42 -15.17 -16.69
CA THR A 447 18.34 -14.62 -17.69
C THR A 447 17.63 -14.43 -19.03
N ALA A 448 16.78 -15.38 -19.44
CA ALA A 448 15.93 -15.27 -20.62
C ALA A 448 14.95 -14.09 -20.51
N PHE A 449 14.27 -13.94 -19.36
CA PHE A 449 13.39 -12.79 -19.10
C PHE A 449 14.13 -11.46 -19.14
N HIS A 450 15.33 -11.38 -18.58
CA HIS A 450 16.12 -10.15 -18.63
C HIS A 450 16.55 -9.78 -20.07
N LYS A 451 16.88 -10.79 -20.89
CA LYS A 451 17.20 -10.58 -22.30
C LYS A 451 15.98 -10.07 -23.07
N GLU A 452 14.85 -10.73 -22.92
CA GLU A 452 13.58 -10.28 -23.53
C GLU A 452 13.21 -8.85 -23.12
N VAL A 453 13.35 -8.51 -21.84
CA VAL A 453 13.09 -7.16 -21.32
C VAL A 453 14.05 -6.13 -21.93
N LEU A 454 15.34 -6.49 -22.12
CA LEU A 454 16.31 -5.61 -22.78
C LEU A 454 15.92 -5.37 -24.24
N ASP A 455 15.56 -6.41 -24.97
CA ASP A 455 15.15 -6.33 -26.37
C ASP A 455 13.85 -5.49 -26.49
N ASN A 456 12.85 -5.77 -25.66
CA ASN A 456 11.60 -5.02 -25.63
C ASN A 456 11.80 -3.53 -25.30
N LEU A 457 12.58 -3.21 -24.28
CA LEU A 457 12.75 -1.83 -23.82
C LEU A 457 13.76 -1.02 -24.69
N ASN A 458 14.69 -1.65 -25.39
CA ASN A 458 15.68 -0.96 -26.21
C ASN A 458 15.23 -0.74 -27.66
N CYS A 459 14.13 -1.36 -28.11
CA CYS A 459 13.52 -1.06 -29.40
C CYS A 459 12.87 0.34 -29.39
N ILE A 460 12.52 0.87 -30.56
CA ILE A 460 11.88 2.20 -30.71
C ILE A 460 10.59 2.26 -29.91
N HIS A 461 9.72 1.25 -30.02
CA HIS A 461 8.47 1.17 -29.28
C HIS A 461 8.70 1.19 -27.76
N GLY A 462 9.64 0.39 -27.26
CA GLY A 462 9.99 0.38 -25.85
C GLY A 462 10.57 1.70 -25.34
N ALA A 463 11.31 2.43 -26.17
CA ALA A 463 11.80 3.76 -25.83
C ALA A 463 10.64 4.76 -25.68
N LEU A 464 9.66 4.73 -26.57
CA LEU A 464 8.43 5.54 -26.50
C LEU A 464 7.60 5.20 -25.26
N LEU A 465 7.41 3.92 -24.95
CA LEU A 465 6.67 3.50 -23.77
C LEU A 465 7.34 3.96 -22.45
N ARG A 466 8.67 3.91 -22.38
CA ARG A 466 9.42 4.43 -21.21
C ARG A 466 9.26 5.93 -21.05
N MET A 467 9.27 6.69 -22.15
CA MET A 467 9.03 8.14 -22.13
C MET A 467 7.60 8.44 -21.68
N ASN A 468 6.61 7.75 -22.25
CA ASN A 468 5.21 7.93 -21.89
C ASN A 468 4.95 7.58 -20.42
N ARG A 469 5.61 6.55 -19.87
CA ARG A 469 5.50 6.24 -18.44
C ARG A 469 5.90 7.45 -17.57
N SER A 470 7.00 8.10 -17.91
CA SER A 470 7.44 9.27 -17.16
C SER A 470 6.43 10.43 -17.28
N ILE A 471 5.89 10.66 -18.46
CA ILE A 471 4.91 11.73 -18.68
C ILE A 471 3.60 11.43 -17.95
N GLN A 472 3.04 10.25 -18.10
CA GLN A 472 1.71 9.92 -17.61
C GLN A 472 1.68 9.60 -16.11
N SER A 473 2.47 8.62 -15.67
CA SER A 473 2.40 8.18 -14.27
C SER A 473 3.08 9.15 -13.31
N GLU A 474 4.24 9.72 -13.67
CA GLU A 474 4.88 10.75 -12.85
C GLU A 474 4.08 12.07 -12.89
N GLY A 475 3.46 12.39 -14.03
CA GLY A 475 2.54 13.53 -14.17
C GLY A 475 1.34 13.42 -13.25
N ALA A 476 0.64 12.28 -13.24
CA ALA A 476 -0.49 12.01 -12.34
C ALA A 476 -0.08 12.12 -10.86
N ASN A 477 1.05 11.48 -10.49
CA ASN A 477 1.63 11.57 -9.14
C ASN A 477 2.00 13.02 -8.76
N GLY A 478 2.53 13.78 -9.70
CA GLY A 478 2.90 15.18 -9.54
C GLY A 478 1.68 16.06 -9.24
N ILE A 479 0.62 15.92 -10.02
CA ILE A 479 -0.62 16.65 -9.83
C ILE A 479 -1.23 16.34 -8.45
N ILE A 480 -1.36 15.06 -8.08
CA ILE A 480 -1.97 14.67 -6.81
C ILE A 480 -1.15 15.20 -5.62
N LYS A 481 0.17 14.99 -5.63
CA LYS A 481 1.02 15.31 -4.48
C LYS A 481 1.37 16.79 -4.37
N TRP A 482 1.68 17.44 -5.50
CA TRP A 482 2.24 18.79 -5.48
C TRP A 482 1.21 19.85 -5.82
N ASN A 483 0.49 19.70 -6.92
CA ASN A 483 -0.48 20.72 -7.32
C ASN A 483 -1.71 20.71 -6.38
N ARG A 484 -2.13 19.50 -5.95
CA ARG A 484 -3.26 19.32 -5.02
C ARG A 484 -2.85 19.05 -3.57
N SER A 485 -1.54 19.16 -3.27
CA SER A 485 -0.96 19.09 -1.91
C SER A 485 -1.34 17.84 -1.10
N TYR A 486 -1.65 16.73 -1.75
CA TYR A 486 -2.00 15.49 -1.07
C TYR A 486 -0.75 14.65 -0.77
N THR A 487 -0.01 15.01 0.29
CA THR A 487 1.22 14.34 0.74
C THR A 487 1.02 13.52 2.00
N ARG A 488 -0.11 13.71 2.69
CA ARG A 488 -0.45 13.04 3.94
C ARG A 488 -1.92 12.64 3.94
N ALA A 489 -2.20 11.37 4.33
CA ALA A 489 -3.54 10.86 4.57
C ALA A 489 -4.29 11.68 5.63
N ARG A 490 -5.57 11.82 5.47
CA ARG A 490 -6.45 12.50 6.43
C ARG A 490 -7.22 11.49 7.28
N ARG A 491 -7.50 10.32 6.74
CA ARG A 491 -8.18 9.20 7.41
C ARG A 491 -7.18 8.17 7.93
N ARG A 492 -7.63 7.25 8.76
CA ARG A 492 -6.84 6.15 9.35
C ARG A 492 -7.46 4.81 8.98
N GLY A 493 -6.60 3.82 8.81
CA GLY A 493 -6.98 2.46 8.45
C GLY A 493 -7.10 2.25 6.94
N LEU A 494 -6.85 1.01 6.50
CA LEU A 494 -6.75 0.67 5.08
C LEU A 494 -8.05 0.94 4.30
N ASN A 495 -9.22 0.58 4.87
CA ASN A 495 -10.51 0.81 4.23
C ASN A 495 -10.79 2.31 4.01
N ALA A 496 -10.51 3.13 5.03
CA ALA A 496 -10.70 4.57 4.92
C ALA A 496 -9.71 5.22 3.95
N MET A 497 -8.50 4.66 3.84
CA MET A 497 -7.53 5.07 2.81
C MET A 497 -7.98 4.70 1.41
N ASN A 498 -8.53 3.51 1.20
CA ASN A 498 -9.09 3.12 -0.10
C ASN A 498 -10.20 4.06 -0.54
N LEU A 499 -11.12 4.39 0.38
CA LEU A 499 -12.19 5.38 0.12
C LEU A 499 -11.59 6.75 -0.25
N GLU A 500 -10.61 7.23 0.51
CA GLU A 500 -9.98 8.53 0.29
C GLU A 500 -9.27 8.60 -1.08
N ILE A 501 -8.52 7.55 -1.44
CA ILE A 501 -7.84 7.46 -2.73
C ILE A 501 -8.81 7.31 -3.88
N ALA A 502 -9.88 6.51 -3.73
CA ALA A 502 -10.93 6.39 -4.75
C ALA A 502 -11.52 7.74 -5.13
N MET A 503 -11.90 8.54 -4.12
CA MET A 503 -12.46 9.88 -4.36
C MET A 503 -11.46 10.83 -5.03
N ILE A 504 -10.17 10.75 -4.64
CA ILE A 504 -9.11 11.52 -5.30
C ILE A 504 -8.97 11.11 -6.77
N CYS A 505 -9.03 9.81 -7.07
CA CYS A 505 -8.97 9.30 -8.44
C CYS A 505 -10.19 9.73 -9.27
N CYS A 506 -11.41 9.64 -8.71
CA CYS A 506 -12.62 10.16 -9.35
C CYS A 506 -12.48 11.65 -9.69
N GLY A 507 -12.10 12.46 -8.69
CA GLY A 507 -11.93 13.90 -8.88
C GLY A 507 -10.81 14.23 -9.87
N PHE A 508 -9.72 13.47 -9.88
CA PHE A 508 -8.63 13.62 -10.84
C PHE A 508 -9.11 13.37 -12.28
N ASN A 509 -9.79 12.24 -12.53
CA ASN A 509 -10.25 11.86 -13.85
C ASN A 509 -11.33 12.81 -14.38
N LEU A 510 -12.28 13.19 -13.55
CA LEU A 510 -13.33 14.18 -13.90
C LEU A 510 -12.71 15.52 -14.29
N HIS A 511 -11.75 16.02 -13.51
CA HIS A 511 -11.06 17.26 -13.81
C HIS A 511 -10.25 17.17 -15.11
N LYS A 512 -9.55 16.06 -15.32
CA LYS A 512 -8.78 15.82 -16.56
C LYS A 512 -9.69 15.79 -17.79
N PHE A 513 -10.83 15.10 -17.68
CA PHE A 513 -11.84 15.04 -18.75
C PHE A 513 -12.36 16.44 -19.09
N HIS A 514 -12.70 17.24 -18.09
CA HIS A 514 -13.10 18.63 -18.29
C HIS A 514 -12.03 19.44 -19.02
N LEU A 515 -10.76 19.37 -18.60
CA LEU A 515 -9.67 20.12 -19.24
C LEU A 515 -9.50 19.72 -20.71
N LYS A 516 -9.53 18.43 -21.04
CA LYS A 516 -9.46 17.97 -22.45
C LYS A 516 -10.64 18.47 -23.27
N LYS A 517 -11.85 18.41 -22.72
CA LYS A 517 -13.08 18.89 -23.36
C LYS A 517 -13.01 20.40 -23.68
N ILE A 518 -12.50 21.21 -22.74
CA ILE A 518 -12.30 22.65 -22.98
C ILE A 518 -11.19 22.90 -24.01
N ALA A 519 -10.11 22.14 -24.00
CA ALA A 519 -9.03 22.26 -24.99
C ALA A 519 -9.54 21.99 -26.41
N ILE A 520 -10.35 20.96 -26.62
CA ILE A 520 -10.98 20.66 -27.91
C ILE A 520 -11.88 21.81 -28.34
N ARG A 521 -12.74 22.36 -27.46
CA ARG A 521 -13.62 23.48 -27.77
C ARG A 521 -12.87 24.76 -28.16
N LYS A 522 -11.67 24.98 -27.62
CA LYS A 522 -10.81 26.13 -27.96
C LYS A 522 -10.06 25.94 -29.27
N ALA A 523 -9.85 24.70 -29.68
CA ALA A 523 -9.17 24.35 -30.94
C ALA A 523 -10.10 24.28 -32.14
N ALA A 524 -11.41 24.07 -31.91
CA ALA A 524 -12.50 24.11 -32.91
C ALA A 524 -13.00 25.55 -33.11
#